data_17a5267c500b06c96978aa41620e9725
#
_entry.id   17a5267c500b06c96978aa41620e9725
#
_cell.length_a   1.000
_cell.length_b   1.000
_cell.length_c   1.000
_cell.angle_alpha   90.00
_cell.angle_beta   90.00
_cell.angle_gamma   90.00
#
_symmetry.space_group_name_H-M   'P 1'
#
loop_
_entity.id
_entity.type
_entity.pdbx_description
1 polymer ?
#
loop_
_entity_poly.entity_id
_entity_poly.type
_entity_poly.pdbx_seq_one_letter_code
_entity_poly.pdbx_strand_id
1 'polypeptide(L)'
;MTAPKQKAEVLDQAGLDRALTRIAHEIVEQAAGADLAMVGIKTRGETLAERIAEKIAGIEGKRPAVGALDITLYRDDLGTRAGQPIVRSTEIAFPLKGLTVVLVDRGHRELPIRPDYVGKNLPTSRKETVAVMLREHDGQDRVVIQEPPEE
;
A
#
# COMPACT_ATOMS: atom_id res chain seq x y z
N MET A 1 -25.17 -9.54 8.92
CA MET A 1 -23.71 -9.49 8.93
C MET A 1 -23.25 -8.23 9.64
N THR A 2 -22.52 -8.39 10.74
CA THR A 2 -22.03 -7.26 11.51
C THR A 2 -20.74 -6.71 10.87
N ALA A 3 -20.67 -5.39 10.73
CA ALA A 3 -19.45 -4.75 10.24
C ALA A 3 -18.31 -4.93 11.27
N PRO A 4 -17.06 -4.97 10.81
CA PRO A 4 -15.93 -4.99 11.72
C PRO A 4 -15.97 -3.80 12.68
N LYS A 5 -15.66 -4.04 13.95
CA LYS A 5 -15.67 -2.99 14.94
C LYS A 5 -14.35 -2.24 14.94
N GLN A 6 -14.42 -0.92 14.80
CA GLN A 6 -13.24 -0.08 14.88
C GLN A 6 -12.70 -0.06 16.31
N LYS A 7 -11.45 -0.43 16.49
CA LYS A 7 -10.78 -0.43 17.78
C LYS A 7 -10.06 0.88 18.04
N ALA A 8 -9.31 1.38 17.06
CA ALA A 8 -8.53 2.60 17.22
C ALA A 8 -8.25 3.24 15.88
N GLU A 9 -8.23 4.57 15.86
CA GLU A 9 -7.71 5.32 14.73
C GLU A 9 -6.23 5.59 14.98
N VAL A 10 -5.37 5.12 14.08
CA VAL A 10 -3.92 5.24 14.23
C VAL A 10 -3.32 6.36 13.40
N LEU A 11 -3.98 6.75 12.31
CA LEU A 11 -3.64 7.92 11.52
C LEU A 11 -4.92 8.61 11.07
N ASP A 12 -4.96 9.92 11.26
CA ASP A 12 -5.98 10.77 10.65
C ASP A 12 -5.52 11.22 9.26
N GLN A 13 -6.28 12.08 8.60
CA GLN A 13 -5.95 12.60 7.29
C GLN A 13 -4.58 13.25 7.27
N ALA A 14 -4.30 14.12 8.22
CA ALA A 14 -3.02 14.83 8.30
C ALA A 14 -1.86 13.87 8.58
N GLY A 15 -2.08 12.89 9.45
CA GLY A 15 -1.08 11.86 9.76
C GLY A 15 -0.76 10.98 8.58
N LEU A 16 -1.77 10.59 7.82
CA LEU A 16 -1.58 9.80 6.60
C LEU A 16 -0.80 10.60 5.57
N ASP A 17 -1.16 11.86 5.36
CA ASP A 17 -0.47 12.72 4.41
C ASP A 17 1.00 12.92 4.78
N ARG A 18 1.28 13.14 6.06
CA ARG A 18 2.67 13.25 6.54
C ARG A 18 3.47 11.96 6.33
N ALA A 19 2.84 10.81 6.56
CA ALA A 19 3.50 9.52 6.34
C ALA A 19 3.86 9.33 4.87
N LEU A 20 2.94 9.65 3.97
CA LEU A 20 3.19 9.54 2.53
C LEU A 20 4.25 10.52 2.06
N THR A 21 4.26 11.72 2.60
CA THR A 21 5.28 12.74 2.28
C THR A 21 6.66 12.26 2.72
N ARG A 22 6.77 11.70 3.92
CA ARG A 22 8.03 11.15 4.41
C ARG A 22 8.52 10.00 3.53
N ILE A 23 7.62 9.09 3.16
CA ILE A 23 7.96 7.97 2.28
C ILE A 23 8.45 8.48 0.92
N ALA A 24 7.79 9.50 0.35
CA ALA A 24 8.21 10.09 -0.92
C ALA A 24 9.63 10.64 -0.83
N HIS A 25 9.97 11.34 0.24
CA HIS A 25 11.33 11.85 0.45
C HIS A 25 12.36 10.71 0.60
N GLU A 26 12.00 9.67 1.34
CA GLU A 26 12.88 8.50 1.52
C GLU A 26 13.15 7.81 0.17
N ILE A 27 12.14 7.66 -0.66
CA ILE A 27 12.28 7.06 -1.99
C ILE A 27 13.21 7.90 -2.88
N VAL A 28 12.98 9.19 -2.92
CA VAL A 28 13.80 10.12 -3.71
C VAL A 28 15.26 10.08 -3.27
N GLU A 29 15.50 10.08 -1.98
CA GLU A 29 16.85 10.02 -1.43
C GLU A 29 17.56 8.73 -1.82
N GLN A 30 16.89 7.59 -1.70
CA GLN A 30 17.48 6.30 -2.05
C GLN A 30 17.63 6.11 -3.57
N ALA A 31 16.75 6.67 -4.35
CA ALA A 31 16.82 6.57 -5.80
C ALA A 31 18.03 7.29 -6.39
N ALA A 32 18.51 8.33 -5.71
CA ALA A 32 19.74 9.05 -6.07
C ALA A 32 19.80 9.45 -7.56
N GLY A 33 18.71 10.00 -8.08
CA GLY A 33 18.62 10.43 -9.46
C GLY A 33 18.20 9.37 -10.48
N ALA A 34 17.98 8.13 -10.04
CA ALA A 34 17.49 7.08 -10.92
C ALA A 34 16.05 7.36 -11.37
N ASP A 35 15.71 6.91 -12.58
CA ASP A 35 14.33 6.99 -13.05
C ASP A 35 13.45 6.00 -12.28
N LEU A 36 12.31 6.48 -11.84
CA LEU A 36 11.39 5.72 -10.98
C LEU A 36 10.11 5.35 -11.70
N ALA A 37 9.59 4.17 -11.35
CA ALA A 37 8.21 3.78 -11.65
C ALA A 37 7.56 3.29 -10.36
N MET A 38 6.30 3.61 -10.19
CA MET A 38 5.51 3.19 -9.03
C MET A 38 4.52 2.13 -9.48
N VAL A 39 4.46 1.01 -8.77
CA VAL A 39 3.49 -0.04 -9.06
C VAL A 39 2.73 -0.33 -7.79
N GLY A 40 1.43 -0.06 -7.81
CA GLY A 40 0.57 -0.28 -6.67
C GLY A 40 -0.15 -1.62 -6.73
N ILE A 41 -0.26 -2.29 -5.60
CA ILE A 41 -1.09 -3.49 -5.49
C ILE A 41 -2.53 -3.05 -5.26
N LYS A 42 -3.43 -3.43 -6.17
CA LYS A 42 -4.84 -3.01 -6.11
C LYS A 42 -5.50 -3.46 -4.80
N THR A 43 -6.43 -2.72 -4.26
CA THR A 43 -7.00 -1.49 -4.86
C THR A 43 -6.34 -0.25 -4.25
N ARG A 44 -6.15 -0.25 -2.95
CA ARG A 44 -5.64 0.91 -2.21
C ARG A 44 -4.17 1.17 -2.44
N GLY A 45 -3.38 0.13 -2.73
CA GLY A 45 -1.97 0.29 -3.09
C GLY A 45 -1.79 1.12 -4.36
N GLU A 46 -2.68 0.97 -5.33
CA GLU A 46 -2.66 1.77 -6.54
C GLU A 46 -2.90 3.25 -6.24
N THR A 47 -3.91 3.55 -5.41
CA THR A 47 -4.19 4.94 -5.00
C THR A 47 -3.05 5.53 -4.20
N LEU A 48 -2.46 4.74 -3.29
CA LEU A 48 -1.29 5.19 -2.53
C LEU A 48 -0.10 5.45 -3.46
N ALA A 49 0.12 4.60 -4.46
CA ALA A 49 1.18 4.79 -5.43
C ALA A 49 1.00 6.09 -6.19
N GLU A 50 -0.22 6.41 -6.61
CA GLU A 50 -0.51 7.68 -7.27
C GLU A 50 -0.26 8.87 -6.37
N ARG A 51 -0.68 8.80 -5.12
CA ARG A 51 -0.43 9.89 -4.15
C ARG A 51 1.06 10.10 -3.91
N ILE A 52 1.82 9.01 -3.78
CA ILE A 52 3.27 9.09 -3.60
C ILE A 52 3.92 9.66 -4.86
N ALA A 53 3.49 9.25 -6.04
CA ALA A 53 4.00 9.77 -7.31
C ALA A 53 3.78 11.29 -7.42
N GLU A 54 2.61 11.78 -7.01
CA GLU A 54 2.34 13.21 -7.01
C GLU A 54 3.27 13.96 -6.05
N LYS A 55 3.55 13.39 -4.89
CA LYS A 55 4.47 13.99 -3.93
C LYS A 55 5.90 14.01 -4.47
N ILE A 56 6.32 12.94 -5.13
CA ILE A 56 7.64 12.87 -5.79
C ILE A 56 7.72 13.93 -6.88
N ALA A 57 6.65 14.14 -7.65
CA ALA A 57 6.61 15.21 -8.66
C ALA A 57 6.85 16.57 -8.04
N GLY A 58 6.29 16.83 -6.87
CA GLY A 58 6.52 18.09 -6.15
C GLY A 58 7.95 18.23 -5.62
N ILE A 59 8.62 17.13 -5.32
CA ILE A 59 9.99 17.13 -4.80
C ILE A 59 11.02 17.22 -5.94
N GLU A 60 10.85 16.39 -6.97
CA GLU A 60 11.83 16.20 -8.06
C GLU A 60 11.49 16.99 -9.32
N GLY A 61 10.27 17.48 -9.44
CA GLY A 61 9.78 18.13 -10.65
C GLY A 61 9.37 17.17 -11.76
N LYS A 62 9.41 15.88 -11.52
CA LYS A 62 9.03 14.85 -12.49
C LYS A 62 8.18 13.77 -11.80
N ARG A 63 7.01 13.49 -12.36
CA ARG A 63 6.11 12.48 -11.83
C ARG A 63 6.50 11.09 -12.34
N PRO A 64 6.76 10.12 -11.45
CA PRO A 64 6.99 8.74 -11.88
C PRO A 64 5.75 8.17 -12.58
N ALA A 65 5.94 7.27 -13.52
CA ALA A 65 4.85 6.51 -14.11
C ALA A 65 4.27 5.57 -13.06
N VAL A 66 2.95 5.38 -13.09
CA VAL A 66 2.24 4.53 -12.13
C VAL A 66 1.53 3.39 -12.85
N GLY A 67 1.77 2.19 -12.39
CA GLY A 67 1.06 1.00 -12.85
C GLY A 67 0.41 0.29 -11.67
N ALA A 68 -0.28 -0.80 -11.94
CA ALA A 68 -0.97 -1.57 -10.92
C ALA A 68 -0.84 -3.06 -11.15
N LEU A 69 -0.84 -3.80 -10.05
CA LEU A 69 -0.93 -5.25 -10.04
C LEU A 69 -2.18 -5.66 -9.27
N ASP A 70 -2.98 -6.53 -9.85
CA ASP A 70 -4.08 -7.18 -9.14
C ASP A 70 -3.60 -8.56 -8.72
N ILE A 71 -3.38 -8.73 -7.42
CA ILE A 71 -2.94 -10.01 -6.87
C ILE A 71 -3.97 -10.55 -5.90
N THR A 72 -4.06 -11.87 -5.82
CA THR A 72 -4.89 -12.56 -4.85
C THR A 72 -4.01 -13.42 -3.98
N LEU A 73 -4.22 -13.36 -2.67
CA LEU A 73 -3.61 -14.30 -1.77
C LEU A 73 -4.35 -15.63 -1.89
N TYR A 74 -3.67 -16.63 -2.45
CA TYR A 74 -4.23 -17.95 -2.54
C TYR A 74 -4.17 -18.62 -1.19
N ARG A 75 -5.33 -18.98 -0.66
CA ARG A 75 -5.45 -19.79 0.54
C ARG A 75 -5.90 -21.18 0.11
N ASP A 76 -5.01 -22.13 0.26
CA ASP A 76 -5.38 -23.50 0.06
C ASP A 76 -6.07 -23.99 1.33
N ASP A 77 -7.34 -24.34 1.23
CA ASP A 77 -8.13 -24.88 2.34
C ASP A 77 -7.55 -26.21 2.86
N LEU A 78 -6.69 -26.83 2.08
CA LEU A 78 -5.98 -28.03 2.50
C LEU A 78 -4.69 -27.71 3.28
N GLY A 79 -4.40 -26.46 3.53
CA GLY A 79 -3.38 -26.01 4.47
C GLY A 79 -1.94 -26.08 4.03
N THR A 80 -1.67 -26.43 2.77
CA THR A 80 -0.29 -26.66 2.33
C THR A 80 0.39 -25.45 1.71
N ARG A 81 -0.36 -24.42 1.30
CA ARG A 81 0.20 -23.23 0.64
C ARG A 81 -0.59 -21.96 0.94
N ALA A 82 -1.08 -21.83 2.16
CA ALA A 82 -1.81 -20.63 2.55
C ALA A 82 -0.95 -19.37 2.41
N GLY A 83 -1.52 -18.31 1.86
CA GLY A 83 -0.84 -17.04 1.74
C GLY A 83 0.03 -16.86 0.50
N GLN A 84 0.05 -17.81 -0.42
CA GLN A 84 0.81 -17.65 -1.65
C GLN A 84 0.12 -16.65 -2.59
N PRO A 85 0.80 -15.55 -2.99
CA PRO A 85 0.19 -14.56 -3.88
C PRO A 85 0.13 -15.08 -5.32
N ILE A 86 -0.97 -14.76 -5.99
CA ILE A 86 -1.15 -15.04 -7.41
C ILE A 86 -1.48 -13.74 -8.12
N VAL A 87 -0.70 -13.41 -9.14
CA VAL A 87 -0.96 -12.22 -9.95
C VAL A 87 -2.12 -12.51 -10.89
N ARG A 88 -3.22 -11.76 -10.75
CA ARG A 88 -4.42 -11.91 -11.59
C ARG A 88 -4.36 -11.05 -12.83
N SER A 89 -3.86 -9.83 -12.71
CA SER A 89 -3.71 -8.95 -13.84
C SER A 89 -2.61 -7.93 -13.59
N THR A 90 -2.06 -7.42 -14.68
CA THR A 90 -1.02 -6.40 -14.64
C THR A 90 -1.46 -5.23 -15.51
N GLU A 91 -1.51 -4.05 -14.90
CA GLU A 91 -1.85 -2.80 -15.59
C GLU A 91 -0.65 -1.87 -15.59
N ILE A 92 0.38 -2.24 -16.35
CA ILE A 92 1.60 -1.44 -16.50
C ILE A 92 1.70 -1.05 -17.98
N ALA A 93 1.38 0.22 -18.26
CA ALA A 93 1.30 0.72 -19.64
C ALA A 93 2.59 1.40 -20.12
N PHE A 94 3.73 1.06 -19.52
CA PHE A 94 5.02 1.66 -19.84
C PHE A 94 6.13 0.61 -19.71
N PRO A 95 7.26 0.76 -20.43
CA PRO A 95 8.37 -0.17 -20.31
C PRO A 95 9.08 0.00 -18.97
N LEU A 96 9.43 -1.11 -18.33
CA LEU A 96 10.12 -1.11 -17.04
C LEU A 96 11.64 -1.13 -17.16
N LYS A 97 12.15 -1.43 -18.32
CA LYS A 97 13.60 -1.54 -18.52
C LYS A 97 14.31 -0.23 -18.19
N GLY A 98 15.32 -0.31 -17.37
CA GLY A 98 16.09 0.85 -16.94
C GLY A 98 15.45 1.68 -15.84
N LEU A 99 14.30 1.25 -15.30
CA LEU A 99 13.63 1.94 -14.23
C LEU A 99 13.85 1.24 -12.89
N THR A 100 13.90 2.03 -11.82
CA THR A 100 13.79 1.51 -10.47
C THR A 100 12.31 1.44 -10.13
N VAL A 101 11.82 0.23 -9.87
CA VAL A 101 10.39 0.02 -9.60
C VAL A 101 10.15 -0.02 -8.10
N VAL A 102 9.24 0.83 -7.64
CA VAL A 102 8.79 0.84 -6.24
C VAL A 102 7.42 0.19 -6.18
N LEU A 103 7.35 -0.92 -5.46
CA LEU A 103 6.09 -1.63 -5.24
C LEU A 103 5.39 -1.03 -4.01
N VAL A 104 4.14 -0.66 -4.17
CA VAL A 104 3.36 0.00 -3.12
C VAL A 104 2.19 -0.88 -2.70
N ASP A 105 2.13 -1.19 -1.41
CA ASP A 105 1.03 -1.93 -0.82
C ASP A 105 0.56 -1.24 0.45
N ARG A 106 -0.71 -1.42 0.79
CA ARG A 106 -1.26 -0.88 2.04
C ARG A 106 -0.69 -1.57 3.28
N GLY A 107 -0.10 -2.73 3.10
CA GLY A 107 0.46 -3.52 4.20
C GLY A 107 -0.58 -4.40 4.89
N HIS A 108 -0.17 -4.95 6.05
CA HIS A 108 -0.99 -5.86 6.86
C HIS A 108 -1.47 -7.07 6.05
N ARG A 109 -0.54 -7.69 5.32
CA ARG A 109 -0.78 -8.90 4.53
C ARG A 109 0.31 -9.91 4.81
N GLU A 110 -0.02 -11.18 4.66
CA GLU A 110 0.97 -12.25 4.73
C GLU A 110 1.68 -12.42 3.37
N LEU A 111 2.29 -11.34 2.89
CA LEU A 111 3.12 -11.39 1.69
C LEU A 111 4.55 -11.74 2.08
N PRO A 112 5.22 -12.61 1.30
CA PRO A 112 6.61 -12.98 1.57
C PRO A 112 7.58 -11.89 1.09
N ILE A 113 7.33 -10.65 1.46
CA ILE A 113 8.15 -9.50 1.10
C ILE A 113 8.43 -8.66 2.34
N ARG A 114 9.59 -8.03 2.32
CA ARG A 114 9.99 -7.12 3.39
C ARG A 114 9.85 -5.68 2.90
N PRO A 115 9.17 -4.80 3.63
CA PRO A 115 9.07 -3.40 3.23
C PRO A 115 10.38 -2.65 3.49
N ASP A 116 10.76 -1.81 2.54
CA ASP A 116 11.90 -0.90 2.68
C ASP A 116 11.46 0.45 3.25
N TYR A 117 10.23 0.85 2.93
CA TYR A 117 9.64 2.10 3.41
C TYR A 117 8.35 1.78 4.13
N VAL A 118 8.23 2.20 5.37
CA VAL A 118 7.08 1.87 6.21
C VAL A 118 6.40 3.15 6.66
N GLY A 119 5.10 3.25 6.40
CA GLY A 119 4.32 4.41 6.82
C GLY A 119 4.19 4.46 8.33
N LYS A 120 3.81 3.35 8.93
CA LYS A 120 3.73 3.22 10.37
C LYS A 120 3.73 1.75 10.76
N ASN A 121 4.53 1.41 11.76
CA ASN A 121 4.52 0.07 12.36
C ASN A 121 3.43 0.00 13.41
N LEU A 122 2.55 -0.99 13.26
CA LEU A 122 1.43 -1.19 14.18
C LEU A 122 1.51 -2.58 14.78
N PRO A 123 1.66 -2.68 16.12
CA PRO A 123 1.57 -3.99 16.77
C PRO A 123 0.11 -4.42 16.80
N THR A 124 -0.24 -5.39 15.97
CA THR A 124 -1.59 -5.94 15.92
C THR A 124 -1.58 -7.43 16.21
N SER A 125 -2.68 -7.92 16.75
CA SER A 125 -2.87 -9.36 16.93
C SER A 125 -3.34 -10.00 15.63
N ARG A 126 -3.31 -11.32 15.56
CA ARG A 126 -3.79 -12.05 14.38
C ARG A 126 -5.28 -11.85 14.11
N LYS A 127 -6.03 -11.48 15.12
CA LYS A 127 -7.48 -11.25 14.99
C LYS A 127 -7.81 -9.83 14.53
N GLU A 128 -6.85 -8.94 14.65
CA GLU A 128 -7.05 -7.55 14.26
C GLU A 128 -6.65 -7.34 12.82
N THR A 129 -7.32 -6.42 12.14
CA THR A 129 -6.96 -6.00 10.79
C THR A 129 -6.71 -4.51 10.77
N VAL A 130 -5.89 -4.08 9.82
CA VAL A 130 -5.62 -2.66 9.59
C VAL A 130 -6.37 -2.25 8.33
N ALA A 131 -7.26 -1.29 8.48
CA ALA A 131 -7.97 -0.73 7.32
C ALA A 131 -7.36 0.63 6.98
N VAL A 132 -6.77 0.72 5.81
CA VAL A 132 -6.33 1.98 5.23
C VAL A 132 -7.49 2.52 4.42
N MET A 133 -8.11 3.58 4.93
CA MET A 133 -9.22 4.24 4.26
C MET A 133 -8.69 5.42 3.47
N LEU A 134 -9.08 5.52 2.21
CA LEU A 134 -8.67 6.58 1.31
C LEU A 134 -9.90 7.27 0.76
N ARG A 135 -9.85 8.59 0.69
CA ARG A 135 -10.98 9.40 0.23
C ARG A 135 -11.54 8.93 -1.10
N GLU A 136 -10.68 8.47 -2.00
CA GLU A 136 -11.09 8.01 -3.34
C GLU A 136 -11.98 6.77 -3.29
N HIS A 137 -11.89 5.97 -2.23
CA HIS A 137 -12.64 4.71 -2.10
C HIS A 137 -13.62 4.74 -0.92
N ASP A 138 -13.25 5.41 0.16
CA ASP A 138 -13.93 5.29 1.44
C ASP A 138 -14.53 6.62 1.93
N GLY A 139 -14.37 7.69 1.17
CA GLY A 139 -14.90 9.00 1.48
C GLY A 139 -14.11 9.79 2.51
N GLN A 140 -13.09 9.21 3.12
CA GLN A 140 -12.23 9.87 4.08
C GLN A 140 -10.86 9.21 4.13
N ASP A 141 -9.87 9.98 4.56
CA ASP A 141 -8.49 9.48 4.74
C ASP A 141 -8.27 9.17 6.21
N ARG A 142 -8.01 7.91 6.52
CA ARG A 142 -7.65 7.48 7.88
C ARG A 142 -7.13 6.05 7.88
N VAL A 143 -6.39 5.70 8.91
CA VAL A 143 -5.97 4.32 9.14
C VAL A 143 -6.48 3.88 10.48
N VAL A 144 -7.21 2.77 10.53
CA VAL A 144 -7.83 2.26 11.74
C VAL A 144 -7.47 0.79 11.96
N ILE A 145 -7.44 0.40 13.22
CA ILE A 145 -7.37 -1.00 13.60
C ILE A 145 -8.80 -1.48 13.84
N GLN A 146 -9.14 -2.62 13.25
CA GLN A 146 -10.47 -3.21 13.37
C GLN A 146 -10.37 -4.58 14.01
N GLU A 147 -11.39 -4.91 14.79
CA GLU A 147 -11.57 -6.24 15.33
C GLU A 147 -12.67 -6.95 14.53
N PRO A 148 -12.62 -8.29 14.46
CA PRO A 148 -13.70 -9.01 13.82
C PRO A 148 -15.02 -8.76 14.56
N PRO A 149 -16.16 -8.81 13.85
CA PRO A 149 -17.44 -8.62 14.52
C PRO A 149 -17.67 -9.72 15.55
N GLU A 150 -18.27 -9.36 16.66
CA GLU A 150 -18.67 -10.35 17.69
C GLU A 150 -19.78 -11.24 17.12
N GLU A 151 -19.60 -12.55 17.31
CA GLU A 151 -20.62 -13.53 16.92
C GLU A 151 -21.79 -13.52 17.91
#